data_e694fd2da89bdb50650c88c69b097f9c
#
_entry.id   e694fd2da89bdb50650c88c69b097f9c
#
_cell.length_a   1.000
_cell.length_b   1.000
_cell.length_c   1.000
_cell.angle_alpha   90.00
_cell.angle_beta   90.00
_cell.angle_gamma   90.00
#
_symmetry.space_group_name_H-M   'P 1'
#
loop_
_entity.id
_entity.type
_entity.pdbx_description
1 polymer ?
#
loop_
_entity_poly.entity_id
_entity_poly.type
_entity_poly.pdbx_seq_one_letter_code
_entity_poly.pdbx_strand_id
1 'polypeptide(L)'
;MNTAQRIRGIVAGSAGNLLEYFDWYVYSSFTIYFAQAFFPHGSPTVERVNAAAVCAWGFVMRPGVGWLVVMGADRYGRRSALTISVRTMCLGSLAIAVCPTYDQIGLAAPLLLLSARLLQGLSLGGEYGASATYLAEVATPDHRGFWSGFLYVTLVMGQLLALVLLLLMQYVLLTPQQIASWGWRLPFLIGALGAVLVFWLRRQMTESDSFKNAHTEEEKGGIPVLLHHWLAGLTVCGLTLGGTVAFYTYTIYMQKYLANTLGFPKETATLISTASLVVFAAMQPVFGALSDKIGRKPLLLFFGFGATFGTIPLLHVLAGASSPWTAFALIVTALFIASGYTSINAIVKAELFPTRIRALG
;
A
#
# COMPACT_ATOMS: atom_id res chain seq x y z
N MET A 1 -9.01 13.40 -24.18
CA MET A 1 -7.58 13.32 -23.81
C MET A 1 -6.79 12.55 -24.86
N ASN A 2 -5.62 13.04 -25.25
CA ASN A 2 -4.68 12.33 -26.12
C ASN A 2 -4.04 11.16 -25.34
N THR A 3 -3.65 10.07 -26.02
CA THR A 3 -3.01 8.88 -25.43
C THR A 3 -1.79 9.25 -24.56
N ALA A 4 -0.94 10.18 -24.99
CA ALA A 4 0.21 10.64 -24.24
C ALA A 4 -0.18 11.35 -22.92
N GLN A 5 -1.24 12.16 -22.93
CA GLN A 5 -1.75 12.81 -21.71
C GLN A 5 -2.35 11.78 -20.74
N ARG A 6 -3.01 10.75 -21.25
CA ARG A 6 -3.57 9.64 -20.48
C ARG A 6 -2.46 8.86 -19.78
N ILE A 7 -1.41 8.46 -20.53
CA ILE A 7 -0.25 7.75 -19.97
C ILE A 7 0.45 8.59 -18.92
N ARG A 8 0.70 9.88 -19.16
CA ARG A 8 1.31 10.78 -18.17
C ARG A 8 0.47 10.90 -16.89
N GLY A 9 -0.86 10.97 -17.02
CA GLY A 9 -1.76 11.00 -15.87
C GLY A 9 -1.71 9.72 -15.05
N ILE A 10 -1.71 8.55 -15.72
CA ILE A 10 -1.59 7.24 -15.06
C ILE A 10 -0.24 7.13 -14.32
N VAL A 11 0.86 7.49 -14.98
CA VAL A 11 2.20 7.45 -14.37
C VAL A 11 2.29 8.40 -13.18
N ALA A 12 1.80 9.63 -13.28
CA ALA A 12 1.85 10.60 -12.18
C ALA A 12 0.97 10.18 -10.99
N GLY A 13 -0.22 9.62 -11.23
CA GLY A 13 -1.07 9.04 -10.19
C GLY A 13 -0.45 7.82 -9.53
N SER A 14 0.11 6.92 -10.34
CA SER A 14 0.76 5.70 -9.86
C SER A 14 2.07 5.97 -9.12
N ALA A 15 2.84 6.99 -9.52
CA ALA A 15 4.11 7.34 -8.87
C ALA A 15 3.91 7.78 -7.40
N GLY A 16 2.82 8.49 -7.11
CA GLY A 16 2.49 8.85 -5.74
C GLY A 16 2.20 7.63 -4.87
N ASN A 17 1.36 6.75 -5.37
CA ASN A 17 1.01 5.51 -4.70
C ASN A 17 2.24 4.61 -4.46
N LEU A 18 3.13 4.47 -5.46
CA LEU A 18 4.38 3.75 -5.33
C LEU A 18 5.25 4.30 -4.19
N LEU A 19 5.40 5.63 -4.15
CA LEU A 19 6.23 6.29 -3.15
C LEU A 19 5.62 6.19 -1.74
N GLU A 20 4.30 6.29 -1.60
CA GLU A 20 3.61 6.09 -0.33
C GLU A 20 3.82 4.69 0.22
N TYR A 21 3.71 3.68 -0.64
CA TYR A 21 3.96 2.31 -0.22
C TYR A 21 5.43 2.04 0.06
N PHE A 22 6.35 2.64 -0.70
CA PHE A 22 7.78 2.62 -0.38
C PHE A 22 8.02 3.13 1.05
N ASP A 23 7.53 4.31 1.37
CA ASP A 23 7.72 4.95 2.68
C ASP A 23 7.08 4.12 3.82
N TRP A 24 5.91 3.54 3.55
CA TRP A 24 5.23 2.63 4.47
C TRP A 24 6.06 1.38 4.77
N TYR A 25 6.60 0.74 3.73
CA TYR A 25 7.39 -0.49 3.87
C TYR A 25 8.80 -0.23 4.39
N VAL A 26 9.38 0.94 4.12
CA VAL A 26 10.63 1.38 4.76
C VAL A 26 10.49 1.33 6.27
N TYR A 27 9.44 1.88 6.84
CA TYR A 27 9.21 1.81 8.28
C TYR A 27 9.16 0.36 8.76
N SER A 28 8.35 -0.47 8.13
CA SER A 28 8.19 -1.88 8.52
C SER A 28 9.50 -2.67 8.42
N SER A 29 10.26 -2.48 7.34
CA SER A 29 11.51 -3.20 7.08
C SER A 29 12.65 -2.76 7.98
N PHE A 30 12.73 -1.46 8.30
CA PHE A 30 13.81 -0.89 9.11
C PHE A 30 13.51 -0.87 10.61
N THR A 31 12.30 -1.22 11.03
CA THR A 31 11.91 -1.30 12.45
C THR A 31 12.89 -2.12 13.28
N ILE A 32 13.45 -3.19 12.72
CA ILE A 32 14.43 -4.05 13.42
C ILE A 32 15.74 -3.34 13.77
N TYR A 33 16.00 -2.18 13.16
CA TYR A 33 17.21 -1.36 13.40
C TYR A 33 16.93 -0.14 14.27
N PHE A 34 15.79 0.53 14.08
CA PHE A 34 15.53 1.77 14.81
C PHE A 34 14.62 1.61 16.04
N ALA A 35 13.96 0.46 16.23
CA ALA A 35 13.05 0.28 17.37
C ALA A 35 13.72 0.60 18.71
N GLN A 36 14.94 0.15 18.91
CA GLN A 36 15.72 0.42 20.12
C GLN A 36 16.02 1.92 20.32
N ALA A 37 16.19 2.67 19.25
CA ALA A 37 16.47 4.11 19.34
C ALA A 37 15.28 4.92 19.89
N PHE A 38 14.06 4.37 19.81
CA PHE A 38 12.84 5.02 20.31
C PHE A 38 12.24 4.35 21.56
N PHE A 39 12.51 3.06 21.79
CA PHE A 39 11.95 2.25 22.85
C PHE A 39 13.03 1.47 23.62
N PRO A 40 14.01 2.12 24.27
CA PRO A 40 15.17 1.43 24.85
C PRO A 40 14.88 0.63 26.13
N HIS A 41 13.66 0.70 26.67
CA HIS A 41 13.30 0.04 27.91
C HIS A 41 12.44 -1.19 27.65
N GLY A 42 13.07 -2.33 27.43
CA GLY A 42 12.38 -3.60 27.26
C GLY A 42 13.23 -4.70 26.63
N SER A 43 12.64 -5.87 26.47
CA SER A 43 13.26 -6.90 25.64
C SER A 43 13.17 -6.49 24.15
N PRO A 44 14.03 -7.00 23.26
CA PRO A 44 13.96 -6.72 21.84
C PRO A 44 12.57 -7.02 21.21
N THR A 45 11.82 -7.93 21.82
CA THR A 45 10.44 -8.23 21.41
C THR A 45 9.48 -7.10 21.77
N VAL A 46 9.58 -6.56 22.98
CA VAL A 46 8.74 -5.43 23.47
C VAL A 46 9.01 -4.17 22.63
N GLU A 47 10.27 -3.86 22.35
CA GLU A 47 10.65 -2.73 21.50
C GLU A 47 10.02 -2.81 20.10
N ARG A 48 10.08 -4.00 19.49
CA ARG A 48 9.47 -4.26 18.17
C ARG A 48 7.95 -4.22 18.20
N VAL A 49 7.32 -4.71 19.28
CA VAL A 49 5.87 -4.64 19.48
C VAL A 49 5.42 -3.20 19.61
N ASN A 50 6.14 -2.37 20.37
CA ASN A 50 5.84 -0.94 20.53
C ASN A 50 5.96 -0.20 19.19
N ALA A 51 7.03 -0.45 18.42
CA ALA A 51 7.19 0.12 17.09
C ALA A 51 6.09 -0.37 16.11
N ALA A 52 5.66 -1.63 16.23
CA ALA A 52 4.53 -2.15 15.45
C ALA A 52 3.19 -1.51 15.85
N ALA A 53 2.99 -1.23 17.14
CA ALA A 53 1.81 -0.52 17.64
C ALA A 53 1.74 0.91 17.06
N VAL A 54 2.86 1.63 17.02
CA VAL A 54 2.94 2.95 16.36
C VAL A 54 2.57 2.84 14.88
N CYS A 55 3.01 1.79 14.18
CA CYS A 55 2.60 1.52 12.82
C CYS A 55 1.08 1.27 12.70
N ALA A 56 0.51 0.49 13.63
CA ALA A 56 -0.92 0.17 13.66
C ALA A 56 -1.79 1.43 13.83
N TRP A 57 -1.38 2.39 14.65
CA TRP A 57 -2.07 3.68 14.78
C TRP A 57 -2.13 4.46 13.46
N GLY A 58 -1.10 4.38 12.61
CA GLY A 58 -1.15 4.91 11.26
C GLY A 58 -2.25 4.28 10.40
N PHE A 59 -2.57 2.98 10.60
CA PHE A 59 -3.69 2.33 9.92
C PHE A 59 -5.06 2.81 10.42
N VAL A 60 -5.20 3.07 11.71
CA VAL A 60 -6.46 3.56 12.31
C VAL A 60 -6.84 4.94 11.75
N MET A 61 -5.85 5.76 11.39
CA MET A 61 -6.11 7.06 10.77
C MET A 61 -6.68 6.97 9.35
N ARG A 62 -6.47 5.88 8.62
CA ARG A 62 -6.91 5.74 7.22
C ARG A 62 -8.43 5.89 7.03
N PRO A 63 -9.32 5.18 7.73
CA PRO A 63 -10.76 5.33 7.54
C PRO A 63 -11.29 6.69 8.01
N GLY A 64 -10.78 7.21 9.14
CA GLY A 64 -11.28 8.48 9.70
C GLY A 64 -10.92 9.71 8.88
N VAL A 65 -9.68 9.76 8.41
CA VAL A 65 -9.18 10.93 7.69
C VAL A 65 -9.19 10.73 6.19
N GLY A 66 -9.09 9.49 5.71
CA GLY A 66 -9.35 9.17 4.31
C GLY A 66 -10.67 9.77 3.86
N TRP A 67 -11.70 9.66 4.69
CA TRP A 67 -13.00 10.30 4.47
C TRP A 67 -12.93 11.83 4.36
N LEU A 68 -12.18 12.51 5.22
CA LEU A 68 -12.00 13.98 5.15
C LEU A 68 -11.27 14.41 3.87
N VAL A 69 -10.24 13.68 3.48
CA VAL A 69 -9.46 13.95 2.26
C VAL A 69 -10.31 13.70 1.02
N VAL A 70 -11.13 12.64 1.02
CA VAL A 70 -12.03 12.32 -0.09
C VAL A 70 -13.15 13.36 -0.21
N MET A 71 -13.75 13.80 0.90
CA MET A 71 -14.69 14.93 0.88
C MET A 71 -14.03 16.20 0.34
N GLY A 72 -12.76 16.44 0.70
CA GLY A 72 -11.97 17.53 0.14
C GLY A 72 -11.74 17.36 -1.37
N ALA A 73 -11.49 16.12 -1.84
CA ALA A 73 -11.32 15.80 -3.25
C ALA A 73 -12.59 16.07 -4.06
N ASP A 74 -13.75 15.72 -3.51
CA ASP A 74 -15.03 15.96 -4.15
C ASP A 74 -15.41 17.46 -4.15
N ARG A 75 -14.93 18.24 -3.16
CA ARG A 75 -15.21 19.67 -3.04
C ARG A 75 -14.20 20.57 -3.76
N TYR A 76 -12.90 20.24 -3.68
CA TYR A 76 -11.80 21.09 -4.16
C TYR A 76 -11.05 20.52 -5.36
N GLY A 77 -11.47 19.35 -5.86
CA GLY A 77 -10.84 18.66 -6.98
C GLY A 77 -9.84 17.60 -6.55
N ARG A 78 -9.74 16.56 -7.35
CA ARG A 78 -8.88 15.38 -7.09
C ARG A 78 -7.40 15.72 -7.08
N ARG A 79 -6.98 16.65 -7.94
CA ARG A 79 -5.60 17.15 -7.96
C ARG A 79 -5.20 17.80 -6.65
N SER A 80 -6.10 18.58 -6.04
CA SER A 80 -5.85 19.24 -4.74
C SER A 80 -5.67 18.20 -3.64
N ALA A 81 -6.54 17.19 -3.56
CA ALA A 81 -6.46 16.12 -2.57
C ALA A 81 -5.16 15.33 -2.70
N LEU A 82 -4.79 14.91 -3.92
CA LEU A 82 -3.54 14.22 -4.20
C LEU A 82 -2.30 15.08 -3.85
N THR A 83 -2.39 16.39 -4.01
CA THR A 83 -1.30 17.31 -3.67
C THR A 83 -1.13 17.45 -2.16
N ILE A 84 -2.23 17.54 -1.41
CA ILE A 84 -2.22 17.60 0.07
C ILE A 84 -1.66 16.28 0.61
N SER A 85 -2.11 15.13 0.07
CA SER A 85 -1.63 13.81 0.42
C SER A 85 -0.10 13.73 0.36
N VAL A 86 0.51 14.08 -0.78
CA VAL A 86 1.98 14.05 -0.94
C VAL A 86 2.69 15.00 0.02
N ARG A 87 2.13 16.19 0.30
CA ARG A 87 2.72 17.11 1.25
C ARG A 87 2.75 16.56 2.67
N THR A 88 1.64 15.97 3.12
CA THR A 88 1.56 15.36 4.46
C THR A 88 2.50 14.15 4.58
N MET A 89 2.64 13.35 3.53
CA MET A 89 3.61 12.27 3.47
C MET A 89 5.06 12.79 3.57
N CYS A 90 5.41 13.79 2.77
CA CYS A 90 6.75 14.41 2.79
C CYS A 90 7.12 14.91 4.18
N LEU A 91 6.19 15.63 4.82
CA LEU A 91 6.38 16.13 6.19
C LEU A 91 6.54 14.99 7.20
N GLY A 92 5.75 13.92 7.08
CA GLY A 92 5.84 12.76 7.96
C GLY A 92 7.18 12.02 7.81
N SER A 93 7.62 11.77 6.57
CA SER A 93 8.90 11.09 6.29
C SER A 93 10.09 11.94 6.73
N LEU A 94 10.05 13.23 6.46
CA LEU A 94 11.10 14.16 6.92
C LEU A 94 11.14 14.23 8.46
N ALA A 95 9.98 14.30 9.12
CA ALA A 95 9.90 14.30 10.58
C ALA A 95 10.52 13.04 11.18
N ILE A 96 10.30 11.85 10.60
CA ILE A 96 10.95 10.60 11.04
C ILE A 96 12.45 10.66 10.80
N ALA A 97 12.89 11.13 9.62
CA ALA A 97 14.31 11.18 9.26
C ALA A 97 15.13 12.05 10.21
N VAL A 98 14.58 13.17 10.66
CA VAL A 98 15.25 14.12 11.57
C VAL A 98 14.90 13.91 13.05
N CYS A 99 14.04 12.91 13.36
CA CYS A 99 13.56 12.69 14.71
C CYS A 99 14.72 12.37 15.68
N PRO A 100 14.85 13.10 16.80
CA PRO A 100 15.81 12.77 17.83
C PRO A 100 15.46 11.41 18.49
N THR A 101 16.47 10.72 18.99
CA THR A 101 16.30 9.43 19.68
C THR A 101 15.81 9.62 21.12
N TYR A 102 15.40 8.52 21.74
CA TYR A 102 14.98 8.51 23.15
C TYR A 102 16.09 9.04 24.09
N ASP A 103 17.36 8.71 23.83
CA ASP A 103 18.49 9.16 24.64
C ASP A 103 18.68 10.69 24.60
N GLN A 104 18.18 11.36 23.58
CA GLN A 104 18.29 12.81 23.41
C GLN A 104 17.11 13.57 24.03
N ILE A 105 15.88 13.09 23.85
CA ILE A 105 14.67 13.83 24.23
C ILE A 105 13.68 13.00 25.05
N GLY A 106 14.04 11.80 25.51
CA GLY A 106 13.20 10.94 26.35
C GLY A 106 11.88 10.56 25.68
N LEU A 107 10.79 10.58 26.45
CA LEU A 107 9.44 10.20 25.99
C LEU A 107 8.90 11.05 24.83
N ALA A 108 9.48 12.20 24.53
CA ALA A 108 9.07 13.00 23.39
C ALA A 108 9.43 12.30 22.06
N ALA A 109 10.47 11.45 22.02
CA ALA A 109 10.87 10.75 20.80
C ALA A 109 9.79 9.78 20.26
N PRO A 110 9.24 8.83 21.07
CA PRO A 110 8.13 7.99 20.60
C PRO A 110 6.88 8.78 20.23
N LEU A 111 6.58 9.88 20.91
CA LEU A 111 5.43 10.74 20.60
C LEU A 111 5.60 11.46 19.27
N LEU A 112 6.79 11.96 18.96
CA LEU A 112 7.10 12.54 17.66
C LEU A 112 7.04 11.49 16.56
N LEU A 113 7.57 10.28 16.79
CA LEU A 113 7.46 9.17 15.86
C LEU A 113 6.01 8.81 15.58
N LEU A 114 5.18 8.71 16.62
CA LEU A 114 3.74 8.48 16.48
C LEU A 114 3.07 9.59 15.67
N SER A 115 3.34 10.86 15.98
CA SER A 115 2.76 12.00 15.27
C SER A 115 3.13 11.99 13.78
N ALA A 116 4.39 11.70 13.46
CA ALA A 116 4.84 11.55 12.08
C ALA A 116 4.14 10.38 11.37
N ARG A 117 3.93 9.25 12.04
CA ARG A 117 3.17 8.10 11.48
C ARG A 117 1.69 8.40 11.29
N LEU A 118 1.09 9.18 12.18
CA LEU A 118 -0.27 9.67 11.98
C LEU A 118 -0.36 10.56 10.73
N LEU A 119 0.59 11.47 10.51
CA LEU A 119 0.67 12.28 9.28
C LEU A 119 0.82 11.41 8.02
N GLN A 120 1.65 10.38 8.04
CA GLN A 120 1.78 9.44 6.92
C GLN A 120 0.48 8.63 6.71
N GLY A 121 -0.19 8.23 7.79
CA GLY A 121 -1.50 7.56 7.73
C GLY A 121 -2.59 8.42 7.09
N LEU A 122 -2.56 9.74 7.36
CA LEU A 122 -3.43 10.72 6.71
C LEU A 122 -3.27 10.73 5.18
N SER A 123 -2.01 10.73 4.73
CA SER A 123 -1.67 10.69 3.31
C SER A 123 -2.23 9.46 2.63
N LEU A 124 -1.90 8.29 3.17
CA LEU A 124 -2.22 7.01 2.57
C LEU A 124 -3.74 6.75 2.44
N GLY A 125 -4.54 7.24 3.38
CA GLY A 125 -6.01 7.11 3.35
C GLY A 125 -6.64 7.83 2.15
N GLY A 126 -6.15 9.02 1.80
CA GLY A 126 -6.66 9.81 0.67
C GLY A 126 -6.11 9.37 -0.69
N GLU A 127 -4.87 8.94 -0.74
CA GLU A 127 -4.16 8.61 -1.97
C GLU A 127 -4.74 7.39 -2.69
N TYR A 128 -4.98 6.30 -1.95
CA TYR A 128 -5.48 5.06 -2.53
C TYR A 128 -6.82 5.26 -3.24
N GLY A 129 -7.80 5.88 -2.58
CA GLY A 129 -9.12 6.14 -3.14
C GLY A 129 -9.07 7.06 -4.35
N ALA A 130 -8.31 8.16 -4.25
CA ALA A 130 -8.16 9.11 -5.34
C ALA A 130 -7.45 8.48 -6.56
N SER A 131 -6.39 7.69 -6.35
CA SER A 131 -5.67 6.99 -7.41
C SER A 131 -6.52 5.90 -8.06
N ALA A 132 -7.26 5.11 -7.27
CA ALA A 132 -8.17 4.08 -7.78
C ALA A 132 -9.27 4.67 -8.67
N THR A 133 -9.90 5.75 -8.22
CA THR A 133 -10.95 6.44 -8.97
C THR A 133 -10.39 7.08 -10.24
N TYR A 134 -9.23 7.75 -10.14
CA TYR A 134 -8.58 8.36 -11.29
C TYR A 134 -8.22 7.32 -12.37
N LEU A 135 -7.63 6.18 -11.96
CA LEU A 135 -7.32 5.09 -12.90
C LEU A 135 -8.58 4.52 -13.56
N ALA A 136 -9.66 4.35 -12.80
CA ALA A 136 -10.93 3.84 -13.33
C ALA A 136 -11.57 4.80 -14.36
N GLU A 137 -11.39 6.13 -14.18
CA GLU A 137 -11.94 7.16 -15.07
C GLU A 137 -11.11 7.38 -16.33
N VAL A 138 -9.79 7.28 -16.22
CA VAL A 138 -8.87 7.48 -17.36
C VAL A 138 -8.75 6.23 -18.22
N ALA A 139 -9.02 5.04 -17.67
CA ALA A 139 -9.00 3.77 -18.38
C ALA A 139 -10.05 3.73 -19.50
N THR A 140 -9.71 3.07 -20.61
CA THR A 140 -10.68 2.78 -21.67
C THR A 140 -11.71 1.78 -21.16
N PRO A 141 -12.99 1.87 -21.56
CA PRO A 141 -14.04 0.96 -21.08
C PRO A 141 -13.70 -0.54 -21.22
N ASP A 142 -13.04 -0.91 -22.31
CA ASP A 142 -12.72 -2.30 -22.65
C ASP A 142 -11.50 -2.87 -21.92
N HIS A 143 -10.69 -2.02 -21.24
CA HIS A 143 -9.44 -2.42 -20.58
C HIS A 143 -9.34 -1.91 -19.13
N ARG A 144 -10.46 -1.70 -18.47
CA ARG A 144 -10.49 -1.17 -17.09
C ARG A 144 -9.83 -2.10 -16.09
N GLY A 145 -10.04 -3.42 -16.24
CA GLY A 145 -9.41 -4.42 -15.37
C GLY A 145 -7.89 -4.45 -15.54
N PHE A 146 -7.40 -4.43 -16.77
CA PHE A 146 -5.97 -4.34 -17.06
C PHE A 146 -5.32 -3.14 -16.36
N TRP A 147 -5.87 -1.95 -16.53
CA TRP A 147 -5.35 -0.73 -15.92
C TRP A 147 -5.51 -0.71 -14.39
N SER A 148 -6.58 -1.30 -13.86
CA SER A 148 -6.76 -1.48 -12.41
C SER A 148 -5.64 -2.30 -11.78
N GLY A 149 -5.15 -3.34 -12.50
CA GLY A 149 -4.03 -4.17 -12.03
C GLY A 149 -2.77 -3.37 -11.74
N PHE A 150 -2.51 -2.28 -12.47
CA PHE A 150 -1.34 -1.42 -12.23
C PHE A 150 -1.36 -0.71 -10.89
N LEU A 151 -2.51 -0.52 -10.25
CA LEU A 151 -2.55 0.01 -8.90
C LEU A 151 -1.78 -0.90 -7.93
N TYR A 152 -2.03 -2.20 -7.98
CA TYR A 152 -1.30 -3.17 -7.15
C TYR A 152 0.15 -3.39 -7.59
N VAL A 153 0.45 -3.26 -8.88
CA VAL A 153 1.85 -3.23 -9.35
C VAL A 153 2.61 -2.13 -8.62
N THR A 154 2.06 -0.92 -8.52
CA THR A 154 2.75 0.19 -7.86
C THR A 154 2.89 0.00 -6.35
N LEU A 155 1.91 -0.62 -5.68
CA LEU A 155 2.02 -1.02 -4.27
C LEU A 155 3.21 -1.97 -4.04
N VAL A 156 3.24 -3.04 -4.83
CA VAL A 156 4.26 -4.08 -4.72
C VAL A 156 5.64 -3.55 -5.11
N MET A 157 5.71 -2.70 -6.13
CA MET A 157 6.97 -2.03 -6.51
C MET A 157 7.50 -1.12 -5.40
N GLY A 158 6.62 -0.42 -4.67
CA GLY A 158 7.02 0.34 -3.47
C GLY A 158 7.66 -0.56 -2.41
N GLN A 159 7.06 -1.72 -2.15
CA GLN A 159 7.63 -2.72 -1.23
C GLN A 159 8.96 -3.27 -1.72
N LEU A 160 9.06 -3.64 -2.99
CA LEU A 160 10.30 -4.14 -3.59
C LEU A 160 11.43 -3.12 -3.50
N LEU A 161 11.16 -1.84 -3.78
CA LEU A 161 12.15 -0.76 -3.65
C LEU A 161 12.65 -0.63 -2.20
N ALA A 162 11.76 -0.72 -1.21
CA ALA A 162 12.16 -0.68 0.20
C ALA A 162 13.06 -1.86 0.59
N LEU A 163 12.74 -3.09 0.12
CA LEU A 163 13.54 -4.28 0.35
C LEU A 163 14.89 -4.23 -0.37
N VAL A 164 14.92 -3.79 -1.63
CA VAL A 164 16.16 -3.64 -2.40
C VAL A 164 17.05 -2.59 -1.73
N LEU A 165 16.49 -1.47 -1.29
CA LEU A 165 17.26 -0.45 -0.56
C LEU A 165 17.84 -1.01 0.75
N LEU A 166 17.05 -1.79 1.50
CA LEU A 166 17.53 -2.45 2.70
C LEU A 166 18.70 -3.41 2.40
N LEU A 167 18.56 -4.24 1.36
CA LEU A 167 19.62 -5.16 0.94
C LEU A 167 20.89 -4.41 0.51
N LEU A 168 20.76 -3.34 -0.27
CA LEU A 168 21.88 -2.50 -0.67
C LEU A 168 22.59 -1.90 0.55
N MET A 169 21.84 -1.41 1.53
CA MET A 169 22.41 -0.88 2.75
C MET A 169 23.12 -1.95 3.58
N GLN A 170 22.55 -3.15 3.67
CA GLN A 170 23.10 -4.26 4.47
C GLN A 170 24.37 -4.87 3.87
N TYR A 171 24.42 -5.02 2.54
CA TYR A 171 25.49 -5.77 1.90
C TYR A 171 26.57 -4.91 1.25
N VAL A 172 26.24 -3.66 0.90
CA VAL A 172 27.12 -2.84 0.07
C VAL A 172 27.52 -1.53 0.75
N LEU A 173 26.60 -0.84 1.43
CA LEU A 173 26.81 0.55 1.81
C LEU A 173 27.22 0.74 3.28
N LEU A 174 26.63 0.02 4.22
CA LEU A 174 26.74 0.28 5.65
C LEU A 174 26.92 -1.01 6.46
N THR A 175 27.63 -0.88 7.57
CA THR A 175 27.69 -1.96 8.58
C THR A 175 26.38 -2.02 9.38
N PRO A 176 26.04 -3.17 10.01
CA PRO A 176 24.85 -3.29 10.86
C PRO A 176 24.79 -2.23 11.97
N GLN A 177 25.96 -1.86 12.54
CA GLN A 177 26.06 -0.83 13.56
C GLN A 177 25.77 0.57 13.01
N GLN A 178 26.23 0.86 11.79
CA GLN A 178 25.93 2.13 11.12
C GLN A 178 24.44 2.24 10.77
N ILE A 179 23.83 1.14 10.31
CA ILE A 179 22.39 1.13 10.04
C ILE A 179 21.60 1.42 11.32
N ALA A 180 21.96 0.78 12.44
CA ALA A 180 21.28 0.94 13.72
C ALA A 180 21.47 2.34 14.32
N SER A 181 22.65 2.95 14.17
CA SER A 181 22.95 4.26 14.76
C SER A 181 22.32 5.43 14.01
N TRP A 182 22.47 5.51 12.69
CA TRP A 182 22.00 6.63 11.88
C TRP A 182 21.47 6.25 10.50
N GLY A 183 21.94 5.13 9.93
CA GLY A 183 21.64 4.73 8.56
C GLY A 183 20.16 4.50 8.30
N TRP A 184 19.38 4.08 9.28
CA TRP A 184 17.95 3.92 9.17
C TRP A 184 17.19 5.21 8.81
N ARG A 185 17.82 6.39 8.94
CA ARG A 185 17.24 7.68 8.54
C ARG A 185 17.26 7.91 7.04
N LEU A 186 18.24 7.33 6.33
CA LEU A 186 18.43 7.55 4.89
C LEU A 186 17.21 7.15 4.04
N PRO A 187 16.57 6.00 4.25
CA PRO A 187 15.37 5.64 3.49
C PRO A 187 14.22 6.64 3.63
N PHE A 188 14.04 7.23 4.80
CA PHE A 188 13.02 8.26 5.02
C PHE A 188 13.36 9.58 4.34
N LEU A 189 14.65 9.96 4.30
CA LEU A 189 15.11 11.11 3.49
C LEU A 189 14.87 10.86 2.00
N ILE A 190 15.16 9.66 1.50
CA ILE A 190 14.87 9.27 0.11
C ILE A 190 13.37 9.36 -0.16
N GLY A 191 12.52 8.89 0.76
CA GLY A 191 11.07 9.02 0.69
C GLY A 191 10.61 10.47 0.62
N ALA A 192 11.16 11.34 1.47
CA ALA A 192 10.84 12.77 1.47
C ALA A 192 11.27 13.47 0.16
N LEU A 193 12.46 13.16 -0.36
CA LEU A 193 12.94 13.69 -1.65
C LEU A 193 12.05 13.18 -2.81
N GLY A 194 11.70 11.91 -2.79
CA GLY A 194 10.76 11.33 -3.75
C GLY A 194 9.40 12.03 -3.73
N ALA A 195 8.91 12.40 -2.54
CA ALA A 195 7.66 13.14 -2.40
C ALA A 195 7.72 14.54 -3.06
N VAL A 196 8.86 15.23 -2.96
CA VAL A 196 9.07 16.50 -3.68
C VAL A 196 8.99 16.29 -5.20
N LEU A 197 9.60 15.22 -5.72
CA LEU A 197 9.54 14.88 -7.14
C LEU A 197 8.09 14.58 -7.58
N VAL A 198 7.37 13.75 -6.82
CA VAL A 198 5.95 13.44 -7.11
C VAL A 198 5.09 14.68 -7.03
N PHE A 199 5.32 15.56 -6.07
CA PHE A 199 4.63 16.85 -5.99
C PHE A 199 4.84 17.69 -7.26
N TRP A 200 6.06 17.74 -7.78
CA TRP A 200 6.37 18.46 -9.00
C TRP A 200 5.68 17.84 -10.23
N LEU A 201 5.68 16.51 -10.35
CA LEU A 201 4.96 15.79 -11.41
C LEU A 201 3.45 16.06 -11.36
N ARG A 202 2.85 16.10 -10.17
CA ARG A 202 1.41 16.35 -9.96
C ARG A 202 1.00 17.78 -10.27
N ARG A 203 1.89 18.75 -10.15
CA ARG A 203 1.60 20.13 -10.58
C ARG A 203 1.28 20.21 -12.07
N GLN A 204 1.74 19.27 -12.86
CA GLN A 204 1.49 19.20 -14.31
C GLN A 204 0.23 18.40 -14.69
N MET A 205 -0.43 17.75 -13.71
CA MET A 205 -1.69 17.03 -13.97
C MET A 205 -2.83 18.01 -14.25
N THR A 206 -3.62 17.68 -15.25
CA THR A 206 -4.90 18.36 -15.52
C THR A 206 -6.00 17.70 -14.69
N GLU A 207 -6.97 18.48 -14.24
CA GLU A 207 -8.18 17.95 -13.59
C GLU A 207 -8.94 17.02 -14.56
N SER A 208 -9.57 15.96 -14.05
CA SER A 208 -10.31 15.02 -14.90
C SER A 208 -11.52 15.68 -15.55
N ASP A 209 -11.79 15.31 -16.80
CA ASP A 209 -12.95 15.86 -17.54
C ASP A 209 -14.26 15.50 -16.84
N SER A 210 -14.33 14.35 -16.15
CA SER A 210 -15.48 13.94 -15.33
C SER A 210 -15.73 14.89 -14.17
N PHE A 211 -14.68 15.42 -13.52
CA PHE A 211 -14.82 16.40 -12.44
C PHE A 211 -15.26 17.78 -12.97
N LYS A 212 -14.74 18.21 -14.13
CA LYS A 212 -15.13 19.47 -14.74
C LYS A 212 -16.59 19.50 -15.16
N ASN A 213 -17.12 18.35 -15.59
CA ASN A 213 -18.49 18.22 -16.07
C ASN A 213 -19.51 18.01 -14.94
N ALA A 214 -19.05 17.65 -13.72
CA ALA A 214 -19.90 17.42 -12.53
C ALA A 214 -20.18 18.70 -11.72
N HIS A 215 -20.07 19.89 -12.31
CA HIS A 215 -20.12 21.18 -11.61
C HIS A 215 -21.54 21.74 -11.27
N THR A 216 -22.58 20.95 -11.32
CA THR A 216 -23.87 21.33 -10.75
C THR A 216 -23.91 20.91 -9.28
N GLU A 217 -24.16 21.86 -8.36
CA GLU A 217 -24.16 21.61 -6.89
C GLU A 217 -25.17 20.55 -6.44
N GLU A 218 -26.19 20.28 -7.22
CA GLU A 218 -27.20 19.24 -6.98
C GLU A 218 -26.68 17.80 -7.17
N GLU A 219 -25.49 17.62 -7.75
CA GLU A 219 -24.92 16.29 -8.05
C GLU A 219 -23.88 15.79 -7.04
N LYS A 220 -23.55 16.58 -6.01
CA LYS A 220 -22.56 16.15 -4.99
C LYS A 220 -23.18 15.11 -4.07
N GLY A 221 -22.75 13.85 -4.24
CA GLY A 221 -23.10 12.78 -3.32
C GLY A 221 -22.61 13.07 -1.91
N GLY A 222 -23.48 12.85 -0.92
CA GLY A 222 -23.18 13.01 0.50
C GLY A 222 -23.33 11.71 1.28
N ILE A 223 -23.02 11.75 2.57
CA ILE A 223 -23.21 10.63 3.51
C ILE A 223 -24.59 9.98 3.41
N PRO A 224 -25.71 10.73 3.28
CA PRO A 224 -27.03 10.13 3.14
C PRO A 224 -27.14 9.19 1.92
N VAL A 225 -26.51 9.55 0.79
CA VAL A 225 -26.51 8.72 -0.41
C VAL A 225 -25.66 7.46 -0.20
N LEU A 226 -24.52 7.56 0.48
CA LEU A 226 -23.69 6.42 0.86
C LEU A 226 -24.46 5.46 1.79
N LEU A 227 -25.15 5.99 2.80
CA LEU A 227 -25.98 5.19 3.71
C LEU A 227 -27.14 4.48 2.99
N HIS A 228 -27.68 5.08 1.93
CA HIS A 228 -28.68 4.41 1.10
C HIS A 228 -28.12 3.17 0.37
N HIS A 229 -26.79 3.15 0.12
CA HIS A 229 -26.07 2.03 -0.52
C HIS A 229 -25.31 1.16 0.50
N TRP A 230 -25.82 1.02 1.74
CA TRP A 230 -25.12 0.32 2.83
C TRP A 230 -24.73 -1.13 2.51
N LEU A 231 -25.53 -1.85 1.69
CA LEU A 231 -25.21 -3.22 1.24
C LEU A 231 -23.96 -3.24 0.35
N ALA A 232 -23.80 -2.28 -0.55
CA ALA A 232 -22.57 -2.12 -1.33
C ALA A 232 -21.39 -1.82 -0.40
N GLY A 233 -21.58 -0.96 0.61
CA GLY A 233 -20.58 -0.68 1.64
C GLY A 233 -20.17 -1.93 2.41
N LEU A 234 -21.10 -2.74 2.88
CA LEU A 234 -20.80 -4.02 3.55
C LEU A 234 -20.06 -5.00 2.63
N THR A 235 -20.45 -5.07 1.36
CA THR A 235 -19.76 -5.91 0.37
C THR A 235 -18.32 -5.47 0.19
N VAL A 236 -18.07 -4.16 0.07
CA VAL A 236 -16.71 -3.60 -0.02
C VAL A 236 -15.92 -3.89 1.25
N CYS A 237 -16.50 -3.72 2.44
CA CYS A 237 -15.85 -4.05 3.72
C CYS A 237 -15.45 -5.52 3.78
N GLY A 238 -16.36 -6.44 3.43
CA GLY A 238 -16.09 -7.88 3.45
C GLY A 238 -14.98 -8.29 2.46
N LEU A 239 -15.07 -7.81 1.21
CA LEU A 239 -14.04 -8.03 0.19
C LEU A 239 -12.69 -7.46 0.61
N THR A 240 -12.69 -6.26 1.18
CA THR A 240 -11.46 -5.59 1.64
C THR A 240 -10.84 -6.34 2.81
N LEU A 241 -11.64 -6.77 3.79
CA LEU A 241 -11.17 -7.53 4.95
C LEU A 241 -10.43 -8.79 4.50
N GLY A 242 -11.10 -9.66 3.73
CA GLY A 242 -10.51 -10.91 3.26
C GLY A 242 -9.28 -10.70 2.38
N GLY A 243 -9.39 -9.77 1.41
CA GLY A 243 -8.30 -9.47 0.48
C GLY A 243 -7.08 -8.84 1.17
N THR A 244 -7.30 -7.95 2.14
CA THR A 244 -6.22 -7.30 2.88
C THR A 244 -5.50 -8.28 3.80
N VAL A 245 -6.23 -9.15 4.51
CA VAL A 245 -5.64 -10.20 5.35
C VAL A 245 -4.77 -11.11 4.50
N ALA A 246 -5.29 -11.62 3.37
CA ALA A 246 -4.52 -12.47 2.46
C ALA A 246 -3.26 -11.74 1.94
N PHE A 247 -3.42 -10.49 1.48
CA PHE A 247 -2.31 -9.69 0.96
C PHE A 247 -1.19 -9.52 1.99
N TYR A 248 -1.48 -9.02 3.19
CA TYR A 248 -0.45 -8.79 4.22
C TYR A 248 0.15 -10.10 4.75
N THR A 249 -0.65 -11.17 4.83
CA THR A 249 -0.14 -12.49 5.23
C THR A 249 0.92 -12.97 4.26
N TYR A 250 0.63 -12.97 2.97
CA TYR A 250 1.52 -13.56 1.96
C TYR A 250 2.63 -12.63 1.47
N THR A 251 2.48 -11.31 1.60
CA THR A 251 3.52 -10.35 1.16
C THR A 251 4.43 -9.87 2.27
N ILE A 252 3.96 -9.79 3.53
CA ILE A 252 4.74 -9.25 4.65
C ILE A 252 5.07 -10.31 5.68
N TYR A 253 4.04 -11.06 6.14
CA TYR A 253 4.25 -12.00 7.23
C TYR A 253 5.08 -13.21 6.81
N MET A 254 4.97 -13.65 5.56
CA MET A 254 5.69 -14.84 5.08
C MET A 254 7.20 -14.73 5.21
N GLN A 255 7.81 -13.57 4.98
CA GLN A 255 9.24 -13.38 5.20
C GLN A 255 9.64 -13.70 6.65
N LYS A 256 8.85 -13.21 7.61
CA LYS A 256 9.08 -13.46 9.05
C LYS A 256 8.82 -14.92 9.41
N TYR A 257 7.79 -15.51 8.82
CA TYR A 257 7.44 -16.92 9.03
C TYR A 257 8.55 -17.85 8.53
N LEU A 258 9.07 -17.61 7.33
CA LEU A 258 10.19 -18.37 6.78
C LEU A 258 11.44 -18.32 7.68
N ALA A 259 11.78 -17.11 8.16
CA ALA A 259 12.98 -16.94 8.99
C ALA A 259 12.79 -17.46 10.43
N ASN A 260 11.66 -17.12 11.08
CA ASN A 260 11.49 -17.36 12.50
C ASN A 260 10.85 -18.72 12.82
N THR A 261 9.99 -19.25 11.94
CA THR A 261 9.25 -20.49 12.19
C THR A 261 9.88 -21.67 11.44
N LEU A 262 10.24 -21.48 10.17
CA LEU A 262 10.85 -22.54 9.38
C LEU A 262 12.38 -22.57 9.48
N GLY A 263 13.00 -21.59 10.15
CA GLY A 263 14.45 -21.56 10.39
C GLY A 263 15.29 -21.29 9.13
N PHE A 264 14.72 -20.79 8.05
CA PHE A 264 15.51 -20.39 6.88
C PHE A 264 16.45 -19.21 7.22
N PRO A 265 17.67 -19.17 6.64
CA PRO A 265 18.52 -18.00 6.75
C PRO A 265 17.76 -16.72 6.33
N LYS A 266 18.00 -15.60 7.02
CA LYS A 266 17.28 -14.34 6.76
C LYS A 266 17.41 -13.88 5.31
N GLU A 267 18.58 -14.10 4.71
CA GLU A 267 18.89 -13.79 3.32
C GLU A 267 18.02 -14.62 2.38
N THR A 268 17.93 -15.94 2.63
CA THR A 268 17.09 -16.87 1.84
C THR A 268 15.61 -16.51 1.97
N ALA A 269 15.13 -16.22 3.17
CA ALA A 269 13.74 -15.81 3.39
C ALA A 269 13.43 -14.49 2.66
N THR A 270 14.35 -13.53 2.67
CA THR A 270 14.21 -12.26 1.95
C THR A 270 14.21 -12.48 0.44
N LEU A 271 15.10 -13.35 -0.06
CA LEU A 271 15.18 -13.67 -1.48
C LEU A 271 13.89 -14.36 -1.98
N ILE A 272 13.38 -15.36 -1.25
CA ILE A 272 12.11 -16.02 -1.57
C ILE A 272 10.98 -15.01 -1.63
N SER A 273 10.86 -14.15 -0.61
CA SER A 273 9.81 -13.14 -0.55
C SER A 273 9.92 -12.15 -1.70
N THR A 274 11.12 -11.65 -1.99
CA THR A 274 11.37 -10.71 -3.09
C THR A 274 11.03 -11.33 -4.45
N ALA A 275 11.49 -12.55 -4.72
CA ALA A 275 11.19 -13.25 -5.96
C ALA A 275 9.68 -13.51 -6.11
N SER A 276 9.00 -13.91 -5.03
CA SER A 276 7.56 -14.12 -5.03
C SER A 276 6.78 -12.83 -5.32
N LEU A 277 7.23 -11.69 -4.79
CA LEU A 277 6.62 -10.38 -5.06
C LEU A 277 6.82 -9.92 -6.50
N VAL A 278 7.97 -10.22 -7.12
CA VAL A 278 8.19 -9.93 -8.55
C VAL A 278 7.18 -10.69 -9.41
N VAL A 279 7.02 -11.99 -9.15
CA VAL A 279 6.03 -12.82 -9.85
C VAL A 279 4.61 -12.29 -9.60
N PHE A 280 4.29 -11.94 -8.35
CA PHE A 280 3.00 -11.39 -7.99
C PHE A 280 2.69 -10.06 -8.70
N ALA A 281 3.67 -9.16 -8.79
CA ALA A 281 3.52 -7.90 -9.52
C ALA A 281 3.22 -8.14 -11.01
N ALA A 282 3.92 -9.09 -11.65
CA ALA A 282 3.69 -9.46 -13.03
C ALA A 282 2.30 -10.08 -13.27
N MET A 283 1.76 -10.80 -12.29
CA MET A 283 0.42 -11.38 -12.37
C MET A 283 -0.70 -10.34 -12.38
N GLN A 284 -0.52 -9.17 -11.76
CA GLN A 284 -1.60 -8.20 -11.58
C GLN A 284 -2.24 -7.73 -12.91
N PRO A 285 -1.47 -7.22 -13.90
CA PRO A 285 -2.07 -6.82 -15.17
C PRO A 285 -2.64 -8.02 -15.96
N VAL A 286 -2.08 -9.22 -15.81
CA VAL A 286 -2.57 -10.45 -16.48
C VAL A 286 -3.97 -10.81 -15.96
N PHE A 287 -4.15 -10.87 -14.64
CA PHE A 287 -5.46 -11.12 -14.04
C PHE A 287 -6.44 -9.96 -14.30
N GLY A 288 -5.94 -8.72 -14.32
CA GLY A 288 -6.72 -7.56 -14.74
C GLY A 288 -7.27 -7.70 -16.15
N ALA A 289 -6.42 -8.04 -17.13
CA ALA A 289 -6.82 -8.29 -18.51
C ALA A 289 -7.76 -9.51 -18.64
N LEU A 290 -7.53 -10.56 -17.86
CA LEU A 290 -8.41 -11.71 -17.81
C LEU A 290 -9.81 -11.29 -17.35
N SER A 291 -9.89 -10.40 -16.34
CA SER A 291 -11.18 -9.90 -15.85
C SER A 291 -11.96 -9.10 -16.89
N ASP A 292 -11.29 -8.46 -17.83
CA ASP A 292 -11.94 -7.74 -18.93
C ASP A 292 -12.61 -8.70 -19.94
N LYS A 293 -12.11 -9.95 -20.03
CA LYS A 293 -12.66 -10.99 -20.92
C LYS A 293 -13.76 -11.83 -20.27
N ILE A 294 -13.54 -12.30 -19.03
CA ILE A 294 -14.46 -13.25 -18.36
C ILE A 294 -15.35 -12.59 -17.31
N GLY A 295 -15.18 -11.29 -17.06
CA GLY A 295 -15.92 -10.55 -16.03
C GLY A 295 -15.23 -10.60 -14.65
N ARG A 296 -15.75 -9.80 -13.69
CA ARG A 296 -15.17 -9.64 -12.35
C ARG A 296 -15.52 -10.80 -11.43
N LYS A 297 -16.78 -11.27 -11.51
CA LYS A 297 -17.34 -12.28 -10.61
C LYS A 297 -16.56 -13.60 -10.60
N PRO A 298 -16.14 -14.20 -11.72
CA PRO A 298 -15.37 -15.45 -11.71
C PRO A 298 -14.05 -15.32 -10.94
N LEU A 299 -13.34 -14.19 -11.07
CA LEU A 299 -12.08 -13.97 -10.36
C LEU A 299 -12.30 -13.76 -8.86
N LEU A 300 -13.36 -13.06 -8.46
CA LEU A 300 -13.71 -12.93 -7.04
C LEU A 300 -14.08 -14.27 -6.42
N LEU A 301 -14.81 -15.12 -7.14
CA LEU A 301 -15.15 -16.47 -6.70
C LEU A 301 -13.88 -17.34 -6.62
N PHE A 302 -12.99 -17.26 -7.61
CA PHE A 302 -11.70 -17.96 -7.58
C PHE A 302 -10.88 -17.57 -6.33
N PHE A 303 -10.76 -16.27 -6.03
CA PHE A 303 -10.13 -15.81 -4.81
C PHE A 303 -10.87 -16.30 -3.57
N GLY A 304 -12.19 -16.14 -3.49
CA GLY A 304 -13.00 -16.50 -2.33
C GLY A 304 -12.90 -17.98 -1.98
N PHE A 305 -13.11 -18.87 -2.95
CA PHE A 305 -12.98 -20.31 -2.75
C PHE A 305 -11.52 -20.71 -2.50
N GLY A 306 -10.58 -20.18 -3.28
CA GLY A 306 -9.15 -20.49 -3.13
C GLY A 306 -8.59 -20.04 -1.77
N ALA A 307 -8.96 -18.86 -1.29
CA ALA A 307 -8.54 -18.37 0.03
C ALA A 307 -9.21 -19.17 1.17
N THR A 308 -10.50 -19.46 1.06
CA THR A 308 -11.25 -20.16 2.13
C THR A 308 -10.78 -21.61 2.29
N PHE A 309 -10.66 -22.35 1.21
CA PHE A 309 -10.34 -23.79 1.26
C PHE A 309 -8.85 -24.08 1.03
N GLY A 310 -8.12 -23.19 0.37
CA GLY A 310 -6.70 -23.38 0.04
C GLY A 310 -5.73 -22.91 1.10
N THR A 311 -6.08 -21.90 1.92
CA THR A 311 -5.13 -21.31 2.87
C THR A 311 -4.63 -22.31 3.92
N ILE A 312 -5.52 -23.07 4.57
CA ILE A 312 -5.15 -24.03 5.61
C ILE A 312 -4.27 -25.15 5.06
N PRO A 313 -4.66 -25.87 3.98
CA PRO A 313 -3.79 -26.88 3.39
C PRO A 313 -2.46 -26.34 2.93
N LEU A 314 -2.44 -25.16 2.31
CA LEU A 314 -1.20 -24.53 1.81
C LEU A 314 -0.25 -24.19 2.95
N LEU A 315 -0.73 -23.60 4.03
CA LEU A 315 0.07 -23.29 5.21
C LEU A 315 0.56 -24.56 5.92
N HIS A 316 -0.27 -25.61 5.94
CA HIS A 316 0.14 -26.89 6.50
C HIS A 316 1.28 -27.54 5.72
N VAL A 317 1.20 -27.54 4.39
CA VAL A 317 2.30 -28.03 3.54
C VAL A 317 3.52 -27.13 3.66
N LEU A 318 3.33 -25.81 3.73
CA LEU A 318 4.42 -24.85 3.92
C LEU A 318 5.15 -25.07 5.24
N ALA A 319 4.43 -25.42 6.32
CA ALA A 319 5.03 -25.71 7.63
C ALA A 319 6.02 -26.90 7.59
N GLY A 320 5.85 -27.83 6.65
CA GLY A 320 6.78 -28.94 6.42
C GLY A 320 7.84 -28.67 5.35
N ALA A 321 7.89 -27.47 4.77
CA ALA A 321 8.79 -27.17 3.68
C ALA A 321 10.25 -27.04 4.16
N SER A 322 11.12 -27.94 3.73
CA SER A 322 12.56 -27.90 3.99
C SER A 322 13.35 -27.28 2.84
N SER A 323 12.77 -27.20 1.64
CA SER A 323 13.41 -26.63 0.46
C SER A 323 12.97 -25.20 0.19
N PRO A 324 13.90 -24.25 -0.09
CA PRO A 324 13.58 -22.90 -0.52
C PRO A 324 12.67 -22.85 -1.75
N TRP A 325 12.84 -23.76 -2.70
CA TRP A 325 12.02 -23.85 -3.91
C TRP A 325 10.58 -24.26 -3.61
N THR A 326 10.37 -25.20 -2.68
CA THR A 326 9.04 -25.60 -2.24
C THR A 326 8.34 -24.44 -1.55
N ALA A 327 9.04 -23.73 -0.65
CA ALA A 327 8.50 -22.55 0.01
C ALA A 327 8.12 -21.44 -1.00
N PHE A 328 9.00 -21.17 -1.97
CA PHE A 328 8.73 -20.22 -3.05
C PHE A 328 7.49 -20.61 -3.85
N ALA A 329 7.39 -21.84 -4.31
CA ALA A 329 6.26 -22.33 -5.11
C ALA A 329 4.93 -22.22 -4.36
N LEU A 330 4.90 -22.55 -3.06
CA LEU A 330 3.71 -22.45 -2.23
C LEU A 330 3.29 -20.98 -2.00
N ILE A 331 4.24 -20.09 -1.74
CA ILE A 331 3.95 -18.66 -1.59
C ILE A 331 3.44 -18.08 -2.91
N VAL A 332 4.07 -18.42 -4.04
CA VAL A 332 3.59 -17.98 -5.36
C VAL A 332 2.18 -18.53 -5.64
N THR A 333 1.87 -19.76 -5.25
CA THR A 333 0.51 -20.32 -5.38
C THR A 333 -0.51 -19.53 -4.55
N ALA A 334 -0.17 -19.15 -3.32
CA ALA A 334 -1.04 -18.30 -2.49
C ALA A 334 -1.25 -16.92 -3.11
N LEU A 335 -0.18 -16.32 -3.63
CA LEU A 335 -0.23 -15.01 -4.30
C LEU A 335 -0.99 -15.08 -5.64
N PHE A 336 -0.93 -16.22 -6.35
CA PHE A 336 -1.74 -16.46 -7.55
C PHE A 336 -3.24 -16.45 -7.21
N ILE A 337 -3.64 -17.11 -6.12
CA ILE A 337 -5.03 -17.06 -5.63
C ILE A 337 -5.40 -15.62 -5.23
N ALA A 338 -4.54 -14.92 -4.49
CA ALA A 338 -4.76 -13.55 -4.08
C ALA A 338 -4.89 -12.58 -5.27
N SER A 339 -4.21 -12.86 -6.40
CA SER A 339 -4.28 -12.05 -7.62
C SER A 339 -5.68 -11.98 -8.22
N GLY A 340 -6.53 -12.98 -7.97
CA GLY A 340 -7.93 -12.98 -8.38
C GLY A 340 -8.75 -11.82 -7.77
N TYR A 341 -8.34 -11.33 -6.60
CA TYR A 341 -8.94 -10.16 -5.96
C TYR A 341 -8.12 -8.89 -6.17
N THR A 342 -6.80 -8.95 -5.91
CA THR A 342 -5.96 -7.76 -5.86
C THR A 342 -5.90 -7.01 -7.18
N SER A 343 -5.86 -7.73 -8.30
CA SER A 343 -5.79 -7.13 -9.64
C SER A 343 -7.02 -6.28 -10.01
N ILE A 344 -8.18 -6.63 -9.50
CA ILE A 344 -9.46 -5.99 -9.83
C ILE A 344 -10.10 -5.25 -8.65
N ASN A 345 -9.46 -5.24 -7.49
CA ASN A 345 -9.98 -4.65 -6.27
C ASN A 345 -10.46 -3.20 -6.45
N ALA A 346 -9.66 -2.35 -7.08
CA ALA A 346 -9.99 -0.94 -7.29
C ALA A 346 -11.22 -0.78 -8.20
N ILE A 347 -11.26 -1.51 -9.32
CA ILE A 347 -12.36 -1.39 -10.28
C ILE A 347 -13.66 -1.96 -9.73
N VAL A 348 -13.62 -3.08 -9.01
CA VAL A 348 -14.82 -3.68 -8.39
C VAL A 348 -15.45 -2.72 -7.38
N LYS A 349 -14.64 -2.10 -6.53
CA LYS A 349 -15.13 -1.09 -5.57
C LYS A 349 -15.71 0.12 -6.30
N ALA A 350 -15.06 0.60 -7.36
CA ALA A 350 -15.54 1.72 -8.15
C ALA A 350 -16.85 1.40 -8.91
N GLU A 351 -17.04 0.15 -9.35
CA GLU A 351 -18.25 -0.30 -10.06
C GLU A 351 -19.45 -0.55 -9.12
N LEU A 352 -19.22 -0.81 -7.83
CA LEU A 352 -20.29 -1.02 -6.84
C LEU A 352 -21.02 0.26 -6.46
N PHE A 353 -20.41 1.44 -6.67
CA PHE A 353 -21.01 2.72 -6.32
C PHE A 353 -21.35 3.57 -7.55
N PRO A 354 -22.49 4.33 -7.50
CA PRO A 354 -22.78 5.35 -8.50
C PRO A 354 -21.64 6.37 -8.62
N THR A 355 -21.47 6.95 -9.81
CA THR A 355 -20.38 7.91 -10.11
C THR A 355 -20.31 9.07 -9.11
N ARG A 356 -21.47 9.49 -8.57
CA ARG A 356 -21.62 10.60 -7.60
C ARG A 356 -20.92 10.37 -6.26
N ILE A 357 -20.84 9.09 -5.80
CA ILE A 357 -20.26 8.73 -4.50
C ILE A 357 -19.12 7.72 -4.62
N ARG A 358 -18.64 7.47 -5.83
CA ARG A 358 -17.62 6.44 -6.13
C ARG A 358 -16.30 6.65 -5.37
N ALA A 359 -15.93 7.91 -5.10
CA ALA A 359 -14.73 8.23 -4.35
C ALA A 359 -14.96 8.12 -2.82
N LEU A 360 -16.21 8.27 -2.39
CA LEU A 360 -16.62 8.23 -0.99
C LEU A 360 -16.87 6.78 -0.49
N GLY A 361 -17.34 5.91 -1.35
CA GLY A 361 -17.63 4.50 -1.08
C GLY A 361 -16.46 3.59 -1.36
#